data_08a2d69e28afbb5605733efd29206d3f
#
_entry.id   08a2d69e28afbb5605733efd29206d3f
#
_cell.length_a   1.000
_cell.length_b   1.000
_cell.length_c   1.000
_cell.angle_alpha   90.00
_cell.angle_beta   90.00
_cell.angle_gamma   90.00
#
_symmetry.space_group_name_H-M   'P 1'
#
loop_
_entity.id
_entity.type
_entity.pdbx_description
1 polymer ?
#
loop_
_entity_poly.entity_id
_entity_poly.type
_entity_poly.pdbx_seq_one_letter_code
_entity_poly.pdbx_strand_id
1 'polypeptide(L)'
;LIKSGGFARPNTVDSGRFCRYLFIMKPKIILLLIPFLCALPRAKAQDPETLRFAKIISDNMVIQQQKPITLWGWAKPKATVKITLTQDASLGQTAADKLGKTQNAEAAEGEYSVGVKYVERNPPRLETQTLETKALEDGRWSVEFPPAKASFQPTWIIAQSGGQMALAQNVLIGEIWICAGQSNMGWGNFNRKDREAASADFPGLRYIAWEDSWYKPLPDIRKNVSWQECSPQSAQRFSAVPYLYGTFLHRYLKVPVGIINVARGGTLGQTWCLREELDAIDNKLIKTVLAEHDAQTAIWDNPKQIAALMDEWEKSCEVAREAHTQKVAQAKAEGKKEPRLRLPKKPGDARAGWSPPAGLFNATVMPIRHLGLRGVLYYQGENNNFMRWTRYESTFPKVPVSFRKAFNDDSLPFGCISQPGWGTFGIDPEMATVAEGYAIIRDIQRRALKHDLHGDMIATYPSGNSYIHPAEKLPVAEYASLWALAKVYKKKVVHRGNEFTEMKKQDGKLFLFFDQDPMVYERWKHIENNAAWQVLPQPREGKAPIKGFIIAGADRRWYPAKARETRLDKKWCIELSSDLVKEPVAARYGWANWPTGNLVGRERIPVPTFRTDNWPF
;
A
#
# COMPACT_ATOMS: atom_id res chain seq x y z
N LEU A 1 -54.60 -18.20 -12.25
CA LEU A 1 -54.75 -17.40 -13.47
C LEU A 1 -53.69 -16.33 -13.55
N ILE A 2 -52.83 -16.54 -14.46
CA ILE A 2 -51.66 -15.87 -14.94
C ILE A 2 -51.95 -14.41 -15.36
N LYS A 3 -51.03 -13.45 -15.02
CA LYS A 3 -50.62 -12.41 -15.95
C LYS A 3 -49.20 -11.96 -15.66
N SER A 4 -48.38 -12.11 -16.66
CA SER A 4 -47.02 -11.61 -16.86
C SER A 4 -46.95 -10.08 -16.81
N GLY A 5 -45.97 -9.54 -16.06
CA GLY A 5 -45.60 -8.14 -16.06
C GLY A 5 -44.09 -8.00 -16.22
N GLY A 6 -43.65 -7.43 -17.36
CA GLY A 6 -42.26 -7.27 -17.75
C GLY A 6 -41.51 -6.27 -16.88
N PHE A 7 -40.25 -6.60 -16.61
CA PHE A 7 -39.31 -5.70 -15.97
C PHE A 7 -38.67 -4.78 -17.00
N ALA A 8 -38.91 -3.48 -16.81
CA ALA A 8 -38.23 -2.40 -17.54
C ALA A 8 -36.80 -2.23 -17.05
N ARG A 9 -35.88 -2.10 -17.99
CA ARG A 9 -34.47 -1.71 -17.72
C ARG A 9 -34.41 -0.24 -17.31
N PRO A 10 -33.62 0.15 -16.33
CA PRO A 10 -33.39 1.57 -16.05
C PRO A 10 -32.40 2.19 -17.05
N ASN A 11 -32.74 3.41 -17.44
CA ASN A 11 -32.10 4.25 -18.42
C ASN A 11 -30.67 4.65 -18.04
N THR A 12 -29.81 4.66 -19.06
CA THR A 12 -28.52 5.33 -19.09
C THR A 12 -28.70 6.84 -18.98
N VAL A 13 -28.00 7.45 -18.05
CA VAL A 13 -27.92 8.92 -17.91
C VAL A 13 -26.99 9.45 -18.98
N ASP A 14 -27.57 10.27 -19.87
CA ASP A 14 -26.91 11.02 -20.93
C ASP A 14 -26.25 12.27 -20.35
N SER A 15 -24.91 12.34 -20.44
CA SER A 15 -24.12 13.53 -20.09
C SER A 15 -23.69 14.27 -21.35
N GLY A 16 -24.64 14.96 -21.97
CA GLY A 16 -24.37 15.76 -23.13
C GLY A 16 -25.27 16.97 -23.27
N ARG A 17 -24.90 18.08 -22.63
CA ARG A 17 -25.34 19.44 -23.04
C ARG A 17 -24.57 20.49 -22.23
N PHE A 18 -23.58 21.11 -22.86
CA PHE A 18 -23.36 22.57 -22.65
C PHE A 18 -22.61 23.18 -23.81
N CYS A 19 -23.28 24.22 -24.37
CA CYS A 19 -22.84 25.38 -25.11
C CYS A 19 -22.28 25.21 -26.54
N ARG A 20 -23.20 25.43 -27.51
CA ARG A 20 -22.88 26.05 -28.79
C ARG A 20 -22.95 27.57 -28.60
N TYR A 21 -21.89 28.28 -28.93
CA TYR A 21 -21.97 29.63 -29.49
C TYR A 21 -21.06 29.72 -30.70
N LEU A 22 -21.71 29.98 -31.85
CA LEU A 22 -21.09 30.34 -33.12
C LEU A 22 -20.55 31.77 -33.03
N PHE A 23 -19.31 31.98 -33.46
CA PHE A 23 -18.93 33.24 -34.09
C PHE A 23 -18.07 32.96 -35.32
N ILE A 24 -18.59 33.41 -36.50
CA ILE A 24 -17.93 33.41 -37.78
C ILE A 24 -17.10 34.69 -37.85
N MET A 25 -15.78 34.56 -38.03
CA MET A 25 -14.98 35.60 -38.73
C MET A 25 -13.72 34.95 -39.31
N LYS A 26 -13.57 35.05 -40.64
CA LYS A 26 -12.28 34.89 -41.32
C LYS A 26 -11.48 36.18 -41.17
N PRO A 27 -10.16 36.10 -40.93
CA PRO A 27 -9.23 36.68 -41.88
C PRO A 27 -7.99 35.81 -42.15
N LYS A 28 -7.45 36.05 -43.35
CA LYS A 28 -6.14 35.58 -43.82
C LYS A 28 -5.05 36.09 -42.90
N ILE A 29 -4.22 35.23 -42.36
CA ILE A 29 -2.95 35.63 -41.76
C ILE A 29 -1.83 34.71 -42.29
N ILE A 30 -0.83 35.40 -42.76
CA ILE A 30 0.46 35.02 -43.29
C ILE A 30 1.19 34.06 -42.36
N LEU A 31 1.66 32.93 -42.92
CA LEU A 31 2.53 31.96 -42.27
C LEU A 31 3.92 32.57 -42.05
N LEU A 32 4.23 32.97 -40.84
CA LEU A 32 5.60 33.14 -40.35
C LEU A 32 5.99 31.90 -39.61
N LEU A 33 6.83 31.08 -40.22
CA LEU A 33 7.51 29.92 -39.61
C LEU A 33 8.47 30.43 -38.55
N ILE A 34 8.04 30.42 -37.30
CA ILE A 34 8.95 30.47 -36.15
C ILE A 34 9.11 29.03 -35.65
N PRO A 35 10.32 28.50 -35.60
CA PRO A 35 10.52 27.19 -34.98
C PRO A 35 10.29 27.31 -33.46
N PHE A 36 9.11 26.87 -33.01
CA PHE A 36 8.85 26.70 -31.60
C PHE A 36 9.70 25.50 -31.14
N LEU A 37 10.89 25.78 -30.62
CA LEU A 37 11.62 24.85 -29.80
C LEU A 37 10.75 24.60 -28.55
N CYS A 38 10.00 23.49 -28.56
CA CYS A 38 9.36 22.98 -27.36
C CYS A 38 10.45 22.63 -26.37
N ALA A 39 10.89 23.58 -25.58
CA ALA A 39 11.59 23.33 -24.35
C ALA A 39 10.60 22.60 -23.43
N LEU A 40 10.72 21.26 -23.35
CA LEU A 40 10.15 20.51 -22.24
C LEU A 40 10.59 21.22 -20.94
N PRO A 41 9.69 21.51 -20.01
CA PRO A 41 10.11 22.07 -18.75
C PRO A 41 11.05 21.06 -18.08
N ARG A 42 12.36 21.27 -18.22
CA ARG A 42 13.32 20.69 -17.31
C ARG A 42 12.82 21.12 -15.94
N ALA A 43 12.43 20.16 -15.09
CA ALA A 43 12.33 20.42 -13.68
C ALA A 43 13.62 21.19 -13.31
N LYS A 44 13.49 22.45 -12.89
CA LYS A 44 14.63 23.24 -12.44
C LYS A 44 15.31 22.37 -11.39
N ALA A 45 16.53 21.92 -11.68
CA ALA A 45 17.38 21.34 -10.64
C ALA A 45 17.36 22.38 -9.53
N GLN A 46 16.97 21.97 -8.33
CA GLN A 46 17.00 22.87 -7.17
C GLN A 46 18.45 23.37 -7.05
N ASP A 47 18.59 24.67 -6.85
CA ASP A 47 19.91 25.31 -6.73
C ASP A 47 20.72 24.58 -5.65
N PRO A 48 21.85 23.93 -5.98
CA PRO A 48 22.65 23.19 -5.04
C PRO A 48 23.26 24.06 -3.93
N GLU A 49 23.20 25.37 -4.06
CA GLU A 49 23.73 26.33 -3.07
C GLU A 49 22.72 26.73 -1.98
N THR A 50 21.44 26.31 -2.10
CA THR A 50 20.40 26.70 -1.12
C THR A 50 20.34 25.70 0.04
N LEU A 51 20.46 26.21 1.27
CA LEU A 51 20.25 25.42 2.48
C LEU A 51 18.80 24.93 2.56
N ARG A 52 18.61 23.61 2.62
CA ARG A 52 17.29 23.00 2.79
C ARG A 52 17.40 21.65 3.46
N PHE A 53 16.33 21.23 4.10
CA PHE A 53 16.10 19.83 4.49
C PHE A 53 15.69 18.95 3.32
N ALA A 54 15.82 17.62 3.47
CA ALA A 54 15.09 16.67 2.66
C ALA A 54 13.59 16.91 2.83
N LYS A 55 12.80 16.76 1.74
CA LYS A 55 11.37 17.14 1.74
C LYS A 55 10.51 16.42 2.77
N ILE A 56 10.94 15.25 3.21
CA ILE A 56 10.23 14.53 4.28
C ILE A 56 10.37 15.24 5.63
N ILE A 57 11.46 15.99 5.84
CA ILE A 57 11.72 16.77 7.05
C ILE A 57 11.08 18.15 6.86
N SER A 58 9.87 18.30 7.30
CA SER A 58 9.06 19.50 7.11
C SER A 58 8.10 19.72 8.27
N ASP A 59 7.39 20.84 8.23
CA ASP A 59 6.39 21.19 9.24
C ASP A 59 5.42 20.03 9.46
N ASN A 60 4.97 19.83 10.70
CA ASN A 60 4.02 18.82 11.14
C ASN A 60 4.51 17.36 11.06
N MET A 61 5.79 17.07 10.78
CA MET A 61 6.27 15.70 10.75
C MET A 61 6.25 15.03 12.14
N VAL A 62 6.37 13.72 12.15
CA VAL A 62 6.70 12.94 13.35
C VAL A 62 8.14 12.41 13.21
N ILE A 63 8.90 12.44 14.29
CA ILE A 63 10.22 11.80 14.44
C ILE A 63 10.01 10.49 15.19
N GLN A 64 10.69 9.41 14.75
CA GLN A 64 10.61 8.11 15.42
C GLN A 64 11.25 8.18 16.81
N GLN A 65 10.46 7.85 17.84
CA GLN A 65 10.97 7.71 19.21
C GLN A 65 11.90 6.49 19.36
N GLN A 66 12.78 6.54 20.38
CA GLN A 66 13.64 5.43 20.79
C GLN A 66 14.60 4.90 19.70
N LYS A 67 14.79 5.65 18.63
CA LYS A 67 15.82 5.42 17.60
C LYS A 67 16.65 6.68 17.41
N PRO A 68 17.89 6.57 16.93
CA PRO A 68 18.67 7.75 16.54
C PRO A 68 17.89 8.64 15.59
N ILE A 69 18.01 9.97 15.75
CA ILE A 69 17.28 10.95 14.96
C ILE A 69 18.20 11.47 13.88
N THR A 70 18.12 10.91 12.68
CA THR A 70 18.89 11.38 11.53
C THR A 70 18.16 12.50 10.81
N LEU A 71 18.84 13.66 10.68
CA LEU A 71 18.37 14.81 9.90
C LEU A 71 19.36 15.05 8.76
N TRP A 72 18.83 15.32 7.56
CA TRP A 72 19.67 15.50 6.36
C TRP A 72 19.06 16.51 5.39
N GLY A 73 19.90 16.95 4.46
CA GLY A 73 19.49 17.92 3.47
C GLY A 73 20.62 18.32 2.54
N TRP A 74 20.53 19.52 2.01
CA TRP A 74 21.50 20.10 1.09
C TRP A 74 21.88 21.50 1.54
N ALA A 75 23.11 21.87 1.23
CA ALA A 75 23.68 23.20 1.44
C ALA A 75 24.78 23.40 0.39
N LYS A 76 25.38 24.61 0.36
CA LYS A 76 26.57 24.86 -0.45
C LYS A 76 27.65 23.82 -0.16
N PRO A 77 28.27 23.20 -1.19
CA PRO A 77 29.38 22.27 -0.98
C PRO A 77 30.41 22.76 0.02
N LYS A 78 30.85 21.87 0.91
CA LYS A 78 31.85 22.15 1.99
C LYS A 78 31.41 23.15 3.05
N ALA A 79 30.24 23.74 2.96
CA ALA A 79 29.75 24.67 3.97
C ALA A 79 29.48 23.95 5.30
N THR A 80 29.77 24.63 6.40
CA THR A 80 29.37 24.17 7.73
C THR A 80 27.86 24.39 7.89
N VAL A 81 27.15 23.36 8.33
CA VAL A 81 25.73 23.39 8.64
C VAL A 81 25.56 23.12 10.13
N LYS A 82 24.90 24.04 10.82
CA LYS A 82 24.56 23.95 12.23
C LYS A 82 23.08 23.59 12.36
N ILE A 83 22.80 22.51 13.08
CA ILE A 83 21.44 22.00 13.24
C ILE A 83 21.07 22.05 14.71
N THR A 84 19.94 22.70 15.04
CA THR A 84 19.38 22.77 16.39
C THR A 84 18.05 22.03 16.43
N LEU A 85 17.92 21.11 17.38
CA LEU A 85 16.69 20.40 17.72
C LEU A 85 16.24 20.88 19.09
N THR A 86 15.04 21.47 19.20
CA THR A 86 14.58 22.14 20.43
C THR A 86 13.08 22.09 20.63
N GLN A 87 12.65 22.03 21.89
CA GLN A 87 11.28 22.29 22.35
C GLN A 87 11.17 23.64 23.07
N ASP A 88 12.19 24.49 22.97
CA ASP A 88 12.13 25.86 23.46
C ASP A 88 11.38 26.75 22.47
N ALA A 89 10.17 27.15 22.85
CA ALA A 89 9.31 27.95 22.00
C ALA A 89 9.91 29.32 21.64
N SER A 90 10.75 29.90 22.49
CA SER A 90 11.39 31.20 22.22
C SER A 90 12.40 31.12 21.09
N LEU A 91 13.20 30.04 21.05
CA LEU A 91 14.13 29.78 19.96
C LEU A 91 13.39 29.45 18.65
N GLY A 92 12.32 28.63 18.74
CA GLY A 92 11.49 28.29 17.61
C GLY A 92 10.81 29.51 17.00
N GLN A 93 10.22 30.37 17.83
CA GLN A 93 9.58 31.62 17.39
C GLN A 93 10.58 32.55 16.72
N THR A 94 11.72 32.77 17.33
CA THR A 94 12.78 33.63 16.76
C THR A 94 13.18 33.14 15.35
N ALA A 95 13.26 31.83 15.13
CA ALA A 95 13.57 31.26 13.82
C ALA A 95 12.41 31.44 12.83
N ALA A 96 11.16 31.24 13.26
CA ALA A 96 9.96 31.43 12.44
C ALA A 96 9.81 32.89 11.99
N ASP A 97 9.98 33.85 12.89
CA ASP A 97 9.90 35.28 12.62
C ASP A 97 10.93 35.73 11.56
N LYS A 98 12.17 35.24 11.66
CA LYS A 98 13.22 35.50 10.66
C LYS A 98 12.87 35.00 9.25
N LEU A 99 12.04 33.98 9.15
CA LEU A 99 11.59 33.40 7.89
C LEU A 99 10.20 33.89 7.43
N GLY A 100 9.57 34.79 8.21
CA GLY A 100 8.20 35.25 7.93
C GLY A 100 7.15 34.14 7.97
N LYS A 101 7.41 33.07 8.72
CA LYS A 101 6.45 31.97 8.94
C LYS A 101 5.53 32.31 10.08
N THR A 102 4.21 32.27 9.83
CA THR A 102 3.19 32.31 10.90
C THR A 102 3.24 31.04 11.74
N GLN A 103 3.13 31.17 13.05
CA GLN A 103 2.99 30.02 13.93
C GLN A 103 1.64 29.33 13.74
N ASN A 104 1.68 28.00 13.55
CA ASN A 104 0.56 27.10 13.81
C ASN A 104 0.82 26.26 15.07
N ALA A 105 1.59 26.77 16.02
CA ALA A 105 1.99 26.03 17.21
C ALA A 105 1.21 26.53 18.43
N GLU A 106 -0.09 26.36 18.45
CA GLU A 106 -0.77 26.18 19.73
C GLU A 106 -0.42 24.79 20.24
N ALA A 107 0.09 24.71 21.48
CA ALA A 107 0.23 23.44 22.17
C ALA A 107 -1.13 22.73 22.06
N ALA A 108 -1.12 21.50 21.55
CA ALA A 108 -2.33 20.73 21.38
C ALA A 108 -2.88 20.35 22.78
N GLU A 109 -3.44 21.32 23.51
CA GLU A 109 -4.42 21.09 24.55
C GLU A 109 -5.74 20.74 23.86
N GLY A 110 -5.73 19.63 23.11
CA GLY A 110 -6.92 19.10 22.48
C GLY A 110 -7.68 18.23 23.45
N GLU A 111 -8.86 18.64 23.81
CA GLU A 111 -9.87 17.76 24.36
C GLU A 111 -10.32 16.82 23.25
N TYR A 112 -9.82 15.58 23.25
CA TYR A 112 -10.22 14.59 22.24
C TYR A 112 -11.71 14.29 22.38
N SER A 113 -12.47 14.44 21.31
CA SER A 113 -13.93 14.34 21.24
C SER A 113 -14.54 12.97 21.63
N VAL A 114 -13.78 12.10 22.26
CA VAL A 114 -14.19 10.81 22.84
C VAL A 114 -13.84 10.73 24.33
N GLY A 115 -13.83 11.86 25.04
CA GLY A 115 -13.76 11.87 26.52
C GLY A 115 -12.47 11.37 27.15
N VAL A 116 -11.38 11.24 26.40
CA VAL A 116 -10.09 10.83 26.93
C VAL A 116 -9.13 12.01 26.87
N LYS A 117 -9.05 12.76 27.97
CA LYS A 117 -8.03 13.79 28.17
C LYS A 117 -6.67 13.11 28.36
N TYR A 118 -5.77 13.29 27.40
CA TYR A 118 -4.35 12.96 27.59
C TYR A 118 -3.64 14.20 28.12
N VAL A 119 -3.68 14.39 29.42
CA VAL A 119 -2.78 15.31 30.09
C VAL A 119 -1.58 14.52 30.55
N GLU A 120 -0.49 14.54 29.77
CA GLU A 120 0.78 14.08 30.27
C GLU A 120 1.23 15.07 31.36
N ARG A 121 1.08 14.68 32.63
CA ARG A 121 1.60 15.49 33.75
C ARG A 121 3.12 15.50 33.66
N ASN A 122 3.72 16.60 33.20
CA ASN A 122 5.15 16.80 32.98
C ASN A 122 5.79 15.79 31.99
N PRO A 123 5.53 15.89 30.68
CA PRO A 123 6.29 15.11 29.70
C PRO A 123 7.77 15.46 29.82
N PRO A 124 8.68 14.49 29.67
CA PRO A 124 10.11 14.79 29.65
C PRO A 124 10.37 15.74 28.48
N ARG A 125 10.75 16.97 28.80
CA ARG A 125 11.10 17.98 27.78
C ARG A 125 12.41 17.59 27.12
N LEU A 126 12.44 17.64 25.78
CA LEU A 126 13.69 17.48 25.04
C LEU A 126 14.58 18.68 25.33
N GLU A 127 15.76 18.45 25.87
CA GLU A 127 16.78 19.49 26.01
C GLU A 127 17.21 19.99 24.62
N THR A 128 17.47 21.28 24.51
CA THR A 128 17.99 21.87 23.27
C THR A 128 19.36 21.27 22.95
N GLN A 129 19.46 20.67 21.79
CA GLN A 129 20.69 20.08 21.28
C GLN A 129 21.10 20.77 19.98
N THR A 130 22.39 20.99 19.81
CA THR A 130 22.94 21.58 18.59
C THR A 130 24.11 20.75 18.12
N LEU A 131 24.09 20.36 16.85
CA LEU A 131 25.17 19.65 16.20
C LEU A 131 25.65 20.41 14.95
N GLU A 132 26.88 20.21 14.57
CA GLU A 132 27.48 20.79 13.37
C GLU A 132 28.00 19.68 12.45
N THR A 133 27.87 19.89 11.14
CA THR A 133 28.40 19.02 10.11
C THR A 133 28.88 19.83 8.92
N LYS A 134 29.65 19.22 8.03
CA LYS A 134 30.04 19.82 6.75
C LYS A 134 29.30 19.16 5.60
N ALA A 135 28.77 19.96 4.70
CA ALA A 135 28.19 19.45 3.45
C ALA A 135 29.30 18.79 2.60
N LEU A 136 28.94 17.67 1.97
CA LEU A 136 29.82 16.94 1.05
C LEU A 136 30.04 17.74 -0.25
N GLU A 137 30.85 17.20 -1.16
CA GLU A 137 31.14 17.81 -2.47
C GLU A 137 29.85 17.95 -3.34
N ASP A 138 28.86 17.11 -3.13
CA ASP A 138 27.55 17.17 -3.80
C ASP A 138 26.50 17.98 -3.03
N GLY A 139 26.93 18.70 -1.99
CA GLY A 139 26.09 19.55 -1.16
C GLY A 139 25.27 18.80 -0.10
N ARG A 140 25.27 17.47 -0.07
CA ARG A 140 24.53 16.71 0.94
C ARG A 140 25.16 16.85 2.33
N TRP A 141 24.33 16.98 3.35
CA TRP A 141 24.72 16.93 4.74
C TRP A 141 23.81 16.03 5.55
N SER A 142 24.31 15.49 6.64
CA SER A 142 23.52 14.75 7.63
C SER A 142 24.12 14.90 9.02
N VAL A 143 23.24 14.80 10.02
CA VAL A 143 23.58 14.70 11.45
C VAL A 143 22.71 13.65 12.11
N GLU A 144 23.19 13.11 13.21
CA GLU A 144 22.44 12.13 14.01
C GLU A 144 22.38 12.59 15.46
N PHE A 145 21.16 12.81 15.97
CA PHE A 145 20.89 13.13 17.37
C PHE A 145 20.56 11.86 18.16
N PRO A 146 20.79 11.88 19.47
CA PRO A 146 20.41 10.77 20.35
C PRO A 146 18.92 10.45 20.27
N PRO A 147 18.51 9.19 20.58
CA PRO A 147 17.12 8.81 20.67
C PRO A 147 16.35 9.65 21.70
N ALA A 148 15.11 10.03 21.35
CA ALA A 148 14.22 10.76 22.24
C ALA A 148 12.99 9.93 22.60
N LYS A 149 12.31 10.26 23.70
CA LYS A 149 11.02 9.68 24.11
C LYS A 149 9.89 10.36 23.36
N ALA A 150 8.74 9.66 23.23
CA ALA A 150 7.54 10.24 22.64
C ALA A 150 7.13 11.53 23.36
N SER A 151 6.71 12.52 22.59
CA SER A 151 6.26 13.81 23.12
C SER A 151 5.26 14.46 22.18
N PHE A 152 4.17 15.00 22.75
CA PHE A 152 3.22 15.86 22.06
C PHE A 152 3.67 17.33 22.05
N GLN A 153 4.74 17.66 22.77
CA GLN A 153 5.29 19.03 22.77
C GLN A 153 5.88 19.33 21.39
N PRO A 154 5.48 20.45 20.76
CA PRO A 154 6.04 20.86 19.48
C PRO A 154 7.57 21.00 19.55
N THR A 155 8.23 20.44 18.58
CA THR A 155 9.67 20.48 18.41
C THR A 155 9.99 21.29 17.15
N TRP A 156 11.03 22.11 17.22
CA TRP A 156 11.57 22.85 16.08
C TRP A 156 12.89 22.25 15.64
N ILE A 157 13.07 22.11 14.34
CA ILE A 157 14.31 21.69 13.69
C ILE A 157 14.82 22.89 12.88
N ILE A 158 15.93 23.46 13.31
CA ILE A 158 16.50 24.69 12.73
C ILE A 158 17.85 24.33 12.11
N ALA A 159 18.02 24.57 10.81
CA ALA A 159 19.33 24.47 10.15
C ALA A 159 19.83 25.87 9.74
N GLN A 160 21.12 26.12 9.93
CA GLN A 160 21.77 27.39 9.59
C GLN A 160 23.10 27.14 8.86
N SER A 161 23.37 27.89 7.79
CA SER A 161 24.63 27.82 7.04
C SER A 161 24.81 29.08 6.20
N GLY A 162 25.95 29.76 6.32
CA GLY A 162 26.30 30.89 5.46
C GLY A 162 25.26 32.03 5.43
N GLY A 163 24.63 32.34 6.56
CA GLY A 163 23.54 33.34 6.64
C GLY A 163 22.14 32.82 6.18
N GLN A 164 22.06 31.64 5.62
CA GLN A 164 20.79 30.99 5.26
C GLN A 164 20.22 30.21 6.45
N MET A 165 18.89 30.04 6.48
CA MET A 165 18.17 29.28 7.49
C MET A 165 17.09 28.42 6.85
N ALA A 166 16.91 27.18 7.37
CA ALA A 166 15.79 26.31 7.08
C ALA A 166 15.13 25.89 8.40
N LEU A 167 13.80 25.76 8.41
CA LEU A 167 13.00 25.47 9.60
C LEU A 167 11.95 24.43 9.29
N ALA A 168 11.86 23.40 10.14
CA ALA A 168 10.68 22.56 10.29
C ALA A 168 10.10 22.79 11.70
N GLN A 169 8.81 23.08 11.77
CA GLN A 169 8.10 23.43 13.01
C GLN A 169 6.94 22.50 13.29
N ASN A 170 6.41 22.52 14.52
CA ASN A 170 5.33 21.65 14.95
C ASN A 170 5.64 20.15 14.73
N VAL A 171 6.89 19.80 14.92
CA VAL A 171 7.35 18.40 14.80
C VAL A 171 7.06 17.68 16.10
N LEU A 172 6.48 16.47 16.02
CA LEU A 172 6.20 15.64 17.19
C LEU A 172 7.18 14.46 17.26
N ILE A 173 7.33 13.85 18.44
CA ILE A 173 8.14 12.66 18.63
C ILE A 173 7.20 11.50 18.96
N GLY A 174 7.22 10.43 18.15
CA GLY A 174 6.28 9.32 18.29
C GLY A 174 6.64 8.11 17.44
N GLU A 175 5.65 7.51 16.81
CA GLU A 175 5.80 6.29 16.02
C GLU A 175 5.65 6.59 14.53
N ILE A 176 6.59 6.15 13.70
CA ILE A 176 6.49 6.29 12.23
C ILE A 176 6.26 4.94 11.59
N TRP A 177 5.23 4.86 10.74
CA TRP A 177 4.89 3.68 9.97
C TRP A 177 4.83 3.99 8.48
N ILE A 178 5.45 3.14 7.65
CA ILE A 178 5.23 3.14 6.21
C ILE A 178 4.05 2.24 5.89
N CYS A 179 3.08 2.75 5.12
CA CYS A 179 2.00 2.02 4.50
C CYS A 179 2.27 1.94 2.99
N ALA A 180 2.71 0.78 2.51
CA ALA A 180 3.10 0.56 1.12
C ALA A 180 2.21 -0.48 0.45
N GLY A 181 2.12 -0.46 -0.86
CA GLY A 181 1.38 -1.45 -1.63
C GLY A 181 0.56 -0.85 -2.78
N GLN A 182 -0.62 -1.40 -3.03
CA GLN A 182 -1.42 -0.97 -4.17
C GLN A 182 -2.77 -0.34 -3.77
N SER A 183 -3.76 -0.40 -4.66
CA SER A 183 -5.03 0.34 -4.51
C SER A 183 -5.76 0.08 -3.19
N ASN A 184 -5.78 -1.14 -2.67
CA ASN A 184 -6.43 -1.43 -1.39
C ASN A 184 -5.75 -0.77 -0.18
N MET A 185 -4.44 -0.46 -0.27
CA MET A 185 -3.74 0.40 0.69
C MET A 185 -4.02 1.88 0.43
N GLY A 186 -4.06 2.29 -0.85
CA GLY A 186 -4.25 3.69 -1.25
C GLY A 186 -5.71 4.17 -1.31
N TRP A 187 -6.70 3.27 -1.18
CA TRP A 187 -8.11 3.59 -1.38
C TRP A 187 -8.67 4.49 -0.28
N GLY A 188 -9.18 5.65 -0.66
CA GLY A 188 -9.73 6.64 0.27
C GLY A 188 -11.24 6.55 0.49
N ASN A 189 -11.97 5.80 -0.34
CA ASN A 189 -13.41 5.60 -0.15
C ASN A 189 -13.68 4.40 0.76
N PHE A 190 -14.42 4.63 1.84
CA PHE A 190 -14.98 3.59 2.70
C PHE A 190 -16.31 4.08 3.27
N ASN A 191 -17.20 3.15 3.61
CA ASN A 191 -18.60 3.47 3.92
C ASN A 191 -18.83 4.41 5.11
N ARG A 192 -17.82 4.65 5.92
CA ARG A 192 -17.87 5.51 7.11
C ARG A 192 -17.07 6.80 6.96
N LYS A 193 -16.51 7.05 5.79
CA LYS A 193 -15.58 8.16 5.60
C LYS A 193 -16.11 9.49 6.14
N ASP A 194 -17.33 9.84 5.82
CA ASP A 194 -17.89 11.14 6.21
C ASP A 194 -18.12 11.25 7.73
N ARG A 195 -18.54 10.16 8.37
CA ARG A 195 -18.75 10.12 9.82
C ARG A 195 -17.44 10.03 10.59
N GLU A 196 -16.55 9.16 10.19
CA GLU A 196 -15.23 9.02 10.80
C GLU A 196 -14.40 10.30 10.59
N ALA A 197 -14.47 10.89 9.40
CA ALA A 197 -13.81 12.15 9.12
C ALA A 197 -14.41 13.33 9.91
N ALA A 198 -15.73 13.36 10.11
CA ALA A 198 -16.40 14.42 10.89
C ALA A 198 -15.98 14.42 12.38
N SER A 199 -15.58 13.27 12.91
CA SER A 199 -15.08 13.09 14.28
C SER A 199 -13.55 12.98 14.37
N ALA A 200 -12.83 13.15 13.26
CA ALA A 200 -11.39 12.93 13.16
C ALA A 200 -10.59 14.13 13.67
N ASP A 201 -10.62 14.36 14.96
CA ASP A 201 -9.82 15.39 15.62
C ASP A 201 -8.68 14.71 16.41
N PHE A 202 -7.59 14.40 15.70
CA PHE A 202 -6.43 13.74 16.27
C PHE A 202 -5.14 14.46 15.87
N PRO A 203 -4.86 15.65 16.44
CA PRO A 203 -3.69 16.45 16.04
C PRO A 203 -2.36 15.72 16.28
N GLY A 204 -2.32 14.70 17.13
CA GLY A 204 -1.17 13.82 17.28
C GLY A 204 -1.01 12.74 16.20
N LEU A 205 -2.01 12.54 15.34
CA LEU A 205 -1.92 11.70 14.15
C LEU A 205 -1.52 12.57 12.95
N ARG A 206 -0.39 12.26 12.34
CA ARG A 206 0.15 12.98 11.20
C ARG A 206 0.20 12.07 9.98
N TYR A 207 -0.10 12.61 8.82
CA TYR A 207 -0.21 11.83 7.59
C TYR A 207 0.49 12.53 6.43
N ILE A 208 1.29 11.78 5.68
CA ILE A 208 1.89 12.24 4.43
C ILE A 208 1.72 11.15 3.36
N ALA A 209 1.43 11.54 2.13
CA ALA A 209 1.27 10.58 1.05
C ALA A 209 1.83 11.12 -0.26
N TRP A 210 2.46 10.25 -1.01
CA TRP A 210 2.83 10.48 -2.41
C TRP A 210 2.97 9.18 -3.16
N GLU A 211 2.88 9.27 -4.46
CA GLU A 211 3.24 8.20 -5.37
C GLU A 211 4.22 8.73 -6.42
N ASP A 212 5.23 7.95 -6.71
CA ASP A 212 6.20 8.24 -7.76
C ASP A 212 6.86 6.93 -8.22
N SER A 213 7.52 6.96 -9.37
CA SER A 213 8.23 5.83 -9.93
C SER A 213 9.45 6.31 -10.71
N TRP A 214 10.59 5.70 -10.44
CA TRP A 214 11.82 6.01 -11.16
C TRP A 214 12.77 4.80 -11.17
N TYR A 215 13.46 4.58 -12.28
CA TYR A 215 14.32 3.41 -12.50
C TYR A 215 15.60 3.36 -11.64
N LYS A 216 16.02 4.48 -11.07
CA LYS A 216 17.17 4.60 -10.15
C LYS A 216 16.75 5.16 -8.80
N PRO A 217 17.46 4.84 -7.72
CA PRO A 217 17.19 5.43 -6.40
C PRO A 217 17.23 6.95 -6.44
N LEU A 218 16.19 7.59 -5.93
CA LEU A 218 16.14 9.03 -5.81
C LEU A 218 16.78 9.49 -4.49
N PRO A 219 17.54 10.58 -4.49
CA PRO A 219 18.13 11.14 -3.27
C PRO A 219 17.10 11.89 -2.41
N ASP A 220 16.01 12.39 -3.02
CA ASP A 220 14.94 13.14 -2.37
C ASP A 220 13.61 12.94 -3.10
N ILE A 221 12.50 13.25 -2.45
CA ILE A 221 11.15 13.18 -3.01
C ILE A 221 11.00 14.21 -4.13
N ARG A 222 10.62 13.78 -5.34
CA ARG A 222 10.41 14.70 -6.47
C ARG A 222 9.09 15.47 -6.40
N LYS A 223 8.11 14.91 -5.70
CA LYS A 223 6.78 15.50 -5.57
C LYS A 223 6.79 16.65 -4.56
N ASN A 224 5.80 17.53 -4.70
CA ASN A 224 5.51 18.51 -3.66
C ASN A 224 4.60 17.85 -2.63
N VAL A 225 5.11 17.65 -1.42
CA VAL A 225 4.43 16.91 -0.35
C VAL A 225 4.55 17.67 0.97
N SER A 226 3.59 17.47 1.84
CA SER A 226 3.60 18.02 3.21
C SER A 226 2.88 17.09 4.17
N TRP A 227 3.37 17.04 5.40
CA TRP A 227 2.68 16.37 6.48
C TRP A 227 1.38 17.13 6.82
N GLN A 228 0.32 16.38 7.03
CA GLN A 228 -0.99 16.89 7.40
C GLN A 228 -1.33 16.44 8.81
N GLU A 229 -1.81 17.35 9.64
CA GLU A 229 -2.48 17.01 10.90
C GLU A 229 -3.81 16.34 10.60
N CYS A 230 -4.19 15.37 11.42
CA CYS A 230 -5.50 14.74 11.30
C CYS A 230 -6.57 15.66 11.89
N SER A 231 -7.40 16.18 11.01
CA SER A 231 -8.59 16.99 11.32
C SER A 231 -9.78 16.52 10.49
N PRO A 232 -11.01 16.94 10.78
CA PRO A 232 -12.19 16.63 9.97
C PRO A 232 -12.01 16.95 8.48
N GLN A 233 -11.27 18.01 8.15
CA GLN A 233 -11.02 18.44 6.76
C GLN A 233 -9.94 17.62 6.08
N SER A 234 -8.83 17.32 6.78
CA SER A 234 -7.70 16.58 6.20
C SER A 234 -7.98 15.08 6.07
N ALA A 235 -8.66 14.48 7.05
CA ALA A 235 -8.97 13.05 7.11
C ALA A 235 -9.80 12.58 5.91
N GLN A 236 -10.62 13.46 5.32
CA GLN A 236 -11.38 13.14 4.10
C GLN A 236 -10.50 12.73 2.91
N ARG A 237 -9.23 13.15 2.91
CA ARG A 237 -8.26 12.85 1.83
C ARG A 237 -7.33 11.69 2.17
N PHE A 238 -7.37 11.18 3.39
CA PHE A 238 -6.52 10.08 3.82
C PHE A 238 -7.03 8.75 3.27
N SER A 239 -6.12 7.83 2.98
CA SER A 239 -6.47 6.46 2.63
C SER A 239 -7.01 5.71 3.84
N ALA A 240 -8.04 4.89 3.63
CA ALA A 240 -8.82 4.31 4.72
C ALA A 240 -8.00 3.40 5.65
N VAL A 241 -7.25 2.43 5.11
CA VAL A 241 -6.46 1.50 5.93
C VAL A 241 -5.37 2.21 6.71
N PRO A 242 -4.51 3.05 6.09
CA PRO A 242 -3.49 3.81 6.82
C PRO A 242 -4.06 4.74 7.89
N TYR A 243 -5.17 5.44 7.59
CA TYR A 243 -5.84 6.33 8.54
C TYR A 243 -6.37 5.59 9.76
N LEU A 244 -7.16 4.52 9.54
CA LEU A 244 -7.74 3.73 10.61
C LEU A 244 -6.65 3.03 11.45
N TYR A 245 -5.63 2.48 10.78
CA TYR A 245 -4.48 1.88 11.45
C TYR A 245 -3.75 2.90 12.36
N GLY A 246 -3.45 4.07 11.82
CA GLY A 246 -2.81 5.14 12.57
C GLY A 246 -3.66 5.60 13.77
N THR A 247 -4.98 5.72 13.57
CA THR A 247 -5.93 6.10 14.64
C THR A 247 -5.96 5.05 15.75
N PHE A 248 -6.01 3.75 15.42
CA PHE A 248 -5.97 2.68 16.43
C PHE A 248 -4.67 2.71 17.23
N LEU A 249 -3.53 2.82 16.57
CA LEU A 249 -2.24 2.90 17.25
C LEU A 249 -2.13 4.15 18.12
N HIS A 250 -2.51 5.30 17.60
CA HIS A 250 -2.49 6.57 18.34
C HIS A 250 -3.33 6.50 19.63
N ARG A 251 -4.57 6.01 19.52
CA ARG A 251 -5.48 5.86 20.66
C ARG A 251 -5.02 4.84 21.67
N TYR A 252 -4.45 3.71 21.22
CA TYR A 252 -4.02 2.63 22.11
C TYR A 252 -2.69 2.94 22.80
N LEU A 253 -1.71 3.44 22.04
CA LEU A 253 -0.37 3.71 22.55
C LEU A 253 -0.27 5.05 23.29
N LYS A 254 -1.17 5.99 23.00
CA LYS A 254 -1.20 7.34 23.58
C LYS A 254 0.07 8.14 23.28
N VAL A 255 0.57 8.01 22.06
CA VAL A 255 1.74 8.73 21.54
C VAL A 255 1.43 9.32 20.16
N PRO A 256 2.17 10.33 19.70
CA PRO A 256 2.07 10.79 18.31
C PRO A 256 2.33 9.65 17.34
N VAL A 257 1.62 9.65 16.21
CA VAL A 257 1.78 8.65 15.14
C VAL A 257 1.89 9.35 13.79
N GLY A 258 2.96 9.06 13.06
CA GLY A 258 3.18 9.51 11.70
C GLY A 258 2.95 8.36 10.71
N ILE A 259 2.05 8.56 9.77
CA ILE A 259 1.77 7.62 8.69
C ILE A 259 2.33 8.15 7.37
N ILE A 260 3.23 7.36 6.77
CA ILE A 260 3.77 7.60 5.43
C ILE A 260 3.09 6.64 4.48
N ASN A 261 2.20 7.14 3.62
CA ASN A 261 1.50 6.31 2.63
C ASN A 261 2.09 6.50 1.24
N VAL A 262 2.67 5.43 0.68
CA VAL A 262 3.32 5.44 -0.64
C VAL A 262 2.67 4.47 -1.63
N ALA A 263 1.41 4.11 -1.41
CA ALA A 263 0.67 3.15 -2.21
C ALA A 263 0.34 3.67 -3.62
N ARG A 264 0.44 2.79 -4.63
CA ARG A 264 0.00 3.04 -6.01
C ARG A 264 -0.82 1.89 -6.54
N GLY A 265 -2.03 2.17 -7.03
CA GLY A 265 -2.96 1.17 -7.56
C GLY A 265 -2.40 0.39 -8.76
N GLY A 266 -2.79 -0.88 -8.89
CA GLY A 266 -2.45 -1.73 -10.04
C GLY A 266 -0.96 -2.06 -10.19
N THR A 267 -0.18 -2.05 -9.11
CA THR A 267 1.26 -2.33 -9.16
C THR A 267 1.58 -3.80 -8.95
N LEU A 268 2.72 -4.26 -9.49
CA LEU A 268 3.25 -5.60 -9.33
C LEU A 268 4.25 -5.66 -8.16
N GLY A 269 4.43 -6.82 -7.54
CA GLY A 269 5.32 -7.02 -6.40
C GLY A 269 6.77 -6.60 -6.66
N GLN A 270 7.29 -6.84 -7.88
CA GLN A 270 8.66 -6.50 -8.27
C GLN A 270 9.01 -5.01 -8.20
N THR A 271 8.02 -4.13 -8.25
CA THR A 271 8.28 -2.68 -8.15
C THR A 271 8.59 -2.22 -6.71
N TRP A 272 8.30 -3.09 -5.73
CA TRP A 272 8.50 -2.87 -4.29
C TRP A 272 9.77 -3.53 -3.74
N CYS A 273 10.68 -3.96 -4.60
CA CYS A 273 11.96 -4.55 -4.22
C CYS A 273 13.12 -3.62 -4.55
N LEU A 274 14.23 -3.75 -3.84
CA LEU A 274 15.52 -3.23 -4.29
C LEU A 274 15.93 -3.94 -5.59
N ARG A 275 16.59 -3.23 -6.49
CA ARG A 275 17.06 -3.80 -7.77
C ARG A 275 18.03 -4.97 -7.54
N GLU A 276 18.96 -4.86 -6.63
CA GLU A 276 19.92 -5.91 -6.27
C GLU A 276 19.24 -7.19 -5.75
N GLU A 277 18.12 -7.06 -5.04
CA GLU A 277 17.34 -8.21 -4.59
C GLU A 277 16.61 -8.91 -5.74
N LEU A 278 16.18 -8.16 -6.76
CA LEU A 278 15.62 -8.72 -7.98
C LEU A 278 16.68 -9.41 -8.84
N ASP A 279 17.86 -8.81 -8.98
CA ASP A 279 18.99 -9.38 -9.74
C ASP A 279 19.47 -10.71 -9.14
N ALA A 280 19.36 -10.87 -7.82
CA ALA A 280 19.72 -12.08 -7.10
C ALA A 280 18.71 -13.24 -7.28
N ILE A 281 17.55 -13.01 -7.92
CA ILE A 281 16.55 -14.06 -8.14
C ILE A 281 16.98 -14.96 -9.30
N ASP A 282 17.21 -16.24 -9.01
CA ASP A 282 17.46 -17.25 -10.06
C ASP A 282 16.16 -17.76 -10.68
N ASN A 283 15.52 -16.91 -11.47
CA ASN A 283 14.30 -17.23 -12.21
C ASN A 283 14.35 -16.58 -13.59
N LYS A 284 14.27 -17.41 -14.64
CA LYS A 284 14.37 -16.97 -16.04
C LYS A 284 13.36 -15.86 -16.38
N LEU A 285 12.12 -15.98 -15.88
CA LEU A 285 11.07 -15.00 -16.16
C LEU A 285 11.39 -13.63 -15.55
N ILE A 286 11.94 -13.60 -14.33
CA ILE A 286 12.37 -12.36 -13.70
C ILE A 286 13.56 -11.76 -14.45
N LYS A 287 14.57 -12.57 -14.77
CA LYS A 287 15.75 -12.13 -15.56
C LYS A 287 15.33 -11.50 -16.88
N THR A 288 14.37 -12.11 -17.60
CA THR A 288 13.82 -11.55 -18.84
C THR A 288 13.17 -10.18 -18.61
N VAL A 289 12.30 -10.06 -17.59
CA VAL A 289 11.64 -8.78 -17.27
C VAL A 289 12.64 -7.68 -16.92
N LEU A 290 13.71 -8.01 -16.21
CA LEU A 290 14.76 -7.05 -15.85
C LEU A 290 15.53 -6.60 -17.10
N ALA A 291 15.95 -7.55 -17.96
CA ALA A 291 16.67 -7.24 -19.18
C ALA A 291 15.84 -6.39 -20.17
N GLU A 292 14.55 -6.71 -20.34
CA GLU A 292 13.62 -5.90 -21.15
C GLU A 292 13.47 -4.47 -20.61
N HIS A 293 13.35 -4.32 -19.29
CA HIS A 293 13.26 -3.01 -18.66
C HIS A 293 14.55 -2.21 -18.84
N ASP A 294 15.72 -2.85 -18.67
CA ASP A 294 17.02 -2.20 -18.86
C ASP A 294 17.21 -1.73 -20.29
N ALA A 295 16.87 -2.56 -21.28
CA ALA A 295 16.90 -2.18 -22.67
C ALA A 295 16.00 -0.97 -22.98
N GLN A 296 14.77 -0.98 -22.43
CA GLN A 296 13.84 0.15 -22.60
C GLN A 296 14.35 1.42 -21.93
N THR A 297 14.88 1.37 -20.71
CA THR A 297 15.40 2.55 -20.01
C THR A 297 16.64 3.11 -20.68
N ALA A 298 17.49 2.27 -21.27
CA ALA A 298 18.67 2.70 -22.03
C ALA A 298 18.30 3.60 -23.22
N ILE A 299 17.19 3.33 -23.93
CA ILE A 299 16.67 4.20 -24.98
C ILE A 299 16.37 5.60 -24.43
N TRP A 300 15.74 5.69 -23.25
CA TRP A 300 15.36 6.94 -22.63
C TRP A 300 16.52 7.71 -21.98
N ASP A 301 17.66 7.07 -21.76
CA ASP A 301 18.90 7.72 -21.34
C ASP A 301 19.71 8.29 -22.53
N ASN A 302 19.30 7.99 -23.78
CA ASN A 302 19.99 8.44 -24.98
C ASN A 302 19.11 9.39 -25.83
N PRO A 303 19.43 10.70 -25.87
CA PRO A 303 18.64 11.69 -26.61
C PRO A 303 18.44 11.36 -28.11
N LYS A 304 19.44 10.75 -28.76
CA LYS A 304 19.32 10.36 -30.18
C LYS A 304 18.31 9.23 -30.39
N GLN A 305 18.32 8.25 -29.48
CA GLN A 305 17.35 7.14 -29.53
C GLN A 305 15.94 7.61 -29.20
N ILE A 306 15.77 8.56 -28.25
CA ILE A 306 14.48 9.19 -27.98
C ILE A 306 13.96 9.88 -29.23
N ALA A 307 14.80 10.66 -29.92
CA ALA A 307 14.40 11.37 -31.15
C ALA A 307 13.96 10.39 -32.24
N ALA A 308 14.71 9.30 -32.47
CA ALA A 308 14.35 8.25 -33.43
C ALA A 308 13.03 7.56 -33.07
N LEU A 309 12.82 7.24 -31.77
CA LEU A 309 11.58 6.63 -31.29
C LEU A 309 10.35 7.56 -31.48
N MET A 310 10.53 8.86 -31.30
CA MET A 310 9.45 9.82 -31.51
C MET A 310 9.14 10.02 -33.00
N ASP A 311 10.15 10.06 -33.86
CA ASP A 311 10.00 10.13 -35.32
C ASP A 311 9.25 8.87 -35.86
N GLU A 312 9.61 7.70 -35.41
CA GLU A 312 8.90 6.46 -35.75
C GLU A 312 7.43 6.48 -35.30
N TRP A 313 7.17 6.97 -34.09
CA TRP A 313 5.80 7.13 -33.60
C TRP A 313 5.01 8.15 -34.45
N GLU A 314 5.58 9.29 -34.80
CA GLU A 314 4.93 10.30 -35.67
C GLU A 314 4.59 9.72 -37.03
N LYS A 315 5.53 9.01 -37.68
CA LYS A 315 5.29 8.27 -38.94
C LYS A 315 4.14 7.27 -38.82
N SER A 316 4.10 6.53 -37.71
CA SER A 316 3.01 5.59 -37.45
C SER A 316 1.65 6.28 -37.25
N CYS A 317 1.65 7.48 -36.69
CA CYS A 317 0.45 8.32 -36.57
C CYS A 317 -0.03 8.83 -37.94
N GLU A 318 0.88 9.19 -38.86
CA GLU A 318 0.55 9.59 -40.22
C GLU A 318 -0.12 8.46 -40.99
N VAL A 319 0.48 7.26 -40.98
CA VAL A 319 -0.12 6.06 -41.57
C VAL A 319 -1.51 5.77 -41.00
N ALA A 320 -1.69 5.92 -39.67
CA ALA A 320 -2.99 5.73 -39.04
C ALA A 320 -4.03 6.78 -39.47
N ARG A 321 -3.63 8.03 -39.69
CA ARG A 321 -4.51 9.10 -40.22
C ARG A 321 -4.93 8.84 -41.66
N GLU A 322 -3.99 8.43 -42.52
CA GLU A 322 -4.27 8.07 -43.90
C GLU A 322 -5.26 6.90 -44.00
N ALA A 323 -4.98 5.81 -43.27
CA ALA A 323 -5.86 4.67 -43.21
C ALA A 323 -7.24 5.01 -42.65
N HIS A 324 -7.34 5.95 -41.70
CA HIS A 324 -8.61 6.43 -41.17
C HIS A 324 -9.37 7.23 -42.23
N THR A 325 -8.70 8.11 -43.00
CA THR A 325 -9.32 8.89 -44.10
C THR A 325 -9.95 7.95 -45.12
N GLN A 326 -9.25 6.88 -45.50
CA GLN A 326 -9.77 5.87 -46.45
C GLN A 326 -11.02 5.17 -45.87
N LYS A 327 -10.98 4.76 -44.58
CA LYS A 327 -12.12 4.13 -43.89
C LYS A 327 -13.33 5.07 -43.77
N VAL A 328 -13.11 6.35 -43.54
CA VAL A 328 -14.17 7.37 -43.50
C VAL A 328 -14.82 7.52 -44.90
N ALA A 329 -14.01 7.58 -45.96
CA ALA A 329 -14.52 7.64 -47.32
C ALA A 329 -15.35 6.42 -47.70
N GLN A 330 -14.87 5.21 -47.33
CA GLN A 330 -15.60 3.97 -47.53
C GLN A 330 -16.92 3.93 -46.73
N ALA A 331 -16.89 4.32 -45.44
CA ALA A 331 -18.09 4.38 -44.63
C ALA A 331 -19.15 5.33 -45.17
N LYS A 332 -18.72 6.49 -45.69
CA LYS A 332 -19.61 7.45 -46.37
C LYS A 332 -20.23 6.84 -47.62
N ALA A 333 -19.44 6.18 -48.46
CA ALA A 333 -19.94 5.50 -49.67
C ALA A 333 -20.95 4.38 -49.36
N GLU A 334 -20.78 3.72 -48.21
CA GLU A 334 -21.63 2.62 -47.74
C GLU A 334 -22.81 3.10 -46.87
N GLY A 335 -22.98 4.40 -46.62
CA GLY A 335 -24.01 4.95 -45.72
C GLY A 335 -23.86 4.53 -44.26
N LYS A 336 -22.66 4.13 -43.85
CA LYS A 336 -22.34 3.66 -42.49
C LYS A 336 -21.83 4.80 -41.61
N LYS A 337 -21.90 4.61 -40.29
CA LYS A 337 -21.34 5.57 -39.31
C LYS A 337 -19.82 5.68 -39.48
N GLU A 338 -19.32 6.91 -39.50
CA GLU A 338 -17.90 7.19 -39.59
C GLU A 338 -17.12 6.56 -38.40
N PRO A 339 -16.02 5.83 -38.66
CA PRO A 339 -15.19 5.29 -37.62
C PRO A 339 -14.46 6.40 -36.83
N ARG A 340 -14.14 6.17 -35.56
CA ARG A 340 -13.32 7.11 -34.78
C ARG A 340 -11.84 6.90 -35.11
N LEU A 341 -11.09 8.02 -35.26
CA LEU A 341 -9.64 7.98 -35.38
C LEU A 341 -9.02 7.37 -34.11
N ARG A 342 -8.16 6.38 -34.31
CA ARG A 342 -7.34 5.79 -33.25
C ARG A 342 -5.87 5.92 -33.63
N LEU A 343 -5.18 6.84 -32.99
CA LEU A 343 -3.73 6.98 -33.17
C LEU A 343 -2.99 5.94 -32.31
N PRO A 344 -1.80 5.49 -32.76
CA PRO A 344 -0.88 4.72 -31.94
C PRO A 344 -0.58 5.45 -30.62
N LYS A 345 -0.47 4.68 -29.54
CA LYS A 345 -0.14 5.27 -28.24
C LYS A 345 1.27 5.86 -28.28
N LYS A 346 1.41 7.10 -27.84
CA LYS A 346 2.72 7.73 -27.71
C LYS A 346 3.61 6.92 -26.77
N PRO A 347 4.87 6.63 -27.14
CA PRO A 347 5.83 5.98 -26.25
C PRO A 347 5.97 6.75 -24.93
N GLY A 348 5.82 6.05 -23.82
CA GLY A 348 5.99 6.62 -22.49
C GLY A 348 7.42 6.44 -21.99
N ASP A 349 7.90 7.35 -21.16
CA ASP A 349 9.22 7.24 -20.55
C ASP A 349 9.30 5.99 -19.66
N ALA A 350 10.06 4.99 -20.10
CA ALA A 350 10.21 3.72 -19.39
C ALA A 350 10.87 3.88 -18.01
N ARG A 351 11.64 4.97 -17.81
CA ARG A 351 12.31 5.28 -16.53
C ARG A 351 11.30 5.64 -15.43
N ALA A 352 10.11 6.14 -15.83
CA ALA A 352 9.03 6.53 -14.93
C ALA A 352 7.75 5.70 -15.18
N GLY A 353 7.87 4.47 -15.59
CA GLY A 353 6.77 3.57 -15.90
C GLY A 353 5.80 3.37 -14.72
N TRP A 354 4.62 2.79 -14.99
CA TRP A 354 3.58 2.62 -13.96
C TRP A 354 4.01 1.66 -12.84
N SER A 355 4.66 0.55 -13.17
CA SER A 355 5.09 -0.48 -12.23
C SER A 355 6.37 -1.18 -12.69
N PRO A 356 7.47 -0.42 -12.99
CA PRO A 356 8.71 -1.02 -13.42
C PRO A 356 9.40 -1.75 -12.26
N PRO A 357 10.31 -2.70 -12.54
CA PRO A 357 11.14 -3.31 -11.50
C PRO A 357 11.83 -2.25 -10.63
N ALA A 358 11.74 -2.39 -9.33
CA ALA A 358 12.28 -1.47 -8.32
C ALA A 358 11.76 -0.01 -8.36
N GLY A 359 10.92 0.35 -9.35
CA GLY A 359 10.66 1.77 -9.65
C GLY A 359 9.95 2.55 -8.57
N LEU A 360 8.93 1.96 -7.93
CA LEU A 360 8.27 2.63 -6.80
C LEU A 360 9.18 2.64 -5.58
N PHE A 361 9.88 1.56 -5.31
CA PHE A 361 10.84 1.49 -4.21
C PHE A 361 11.88 2.60 -4.31
N ASN A 362 12.48 2.76 -5.48
CA ASN A 362 13.49 3.77 -5.78
C ASN A 362 12.98 5.22 -5.61
N ALA A 363 11.71 5.46 -5.92
CA ALA A 363 11.16 6.82 -5.91
C ALA A 363 10.38 7.17 -4.64
N THR A 364 9.98 6.17 -3.83
CA THR A 364 9.15 6.42 -2.64
C THR A 364 9.83 5.99 -1.34
N VAL A 365 10.59 4.91 -1.35
CA VAL A 365 11.26 4.38 -0.15
C VAL A 365 12.69 4.91 -0.04
N MET A 366 13.47 4.85 -1.12
CA MET A 366 14.86 5.26 -1.08
C MET A 366 15.09 6.73 -0.68
N PRO A 367 14.23 7.71 -1.05
CA PRO A 367 14.38 9.09 -0.58
C PRO A 367 14.31 9.27 0.94
N ILE A 368 13.65 8.35 1.64
CA ILE A 368 13.41 8.45 3.08
C ILE A 368 14.17 7.38 3.91
N ARG A 369 15.10 6.67 3.31
CA ARG A 369 15.83 5.55 3.93
C ARG A 369 16.64 5.90 5.20
N HIS A 370 16.85 7.18 5.44
CA HIS A 370 17.56 7.66 6.63
C HIS A 370 16.64 7.94 7.83
N LEU A 371 15.30 7.84 7.64
CA LEU A 371 14.36 7.97 8.76
C LEU A 371 14.44 6.77 9.70
N GLY A 372 14.37 7.03 11.01
CA GLY A 372 13.96 6.00 11.94
C GLY A 372 12.52 5.57 11.67
N LEU A 373 12.23 4.28 11.67
CA LEU A 373 10.88 3.73 11.48
C LEU A 373 10.53 2.75 12.59
N ARG A 374 9.24 2.67 12.92
CA ARG A 374 8.73 1.58 13.76
C ARG A 374 8.50 0.31 12.95
N GLY A 375 7.98 0.42 11.73
CA GLY A 375 7.73 -0.73 10.89
C GLY A 375 7.05 -0.39 9.56
N VAL A 376 6.75 -1.42 8.79
CA VAL A 376 6.10 -1.37 7.49
C VAL A 376 4.80 -2.17 7.52
N LEU A 377 3.73 -1.58 7.02
CA LEU A 377 2.47 -2.27 6.72
C LEU A 377 2.33 -2.34 5.20
N TYR A 378 2.22 -3.55 4.66
CA TYR A 378 2.21 -3.80 3.22
C TYR A 378 0.90 -4.45 2.77
N TYR A 379 0.25 -3.90 1.73
CA TYR A 379 -1.00 -4.41 1.19
C TYR A 379 -0.96 -4.41 -0.34
N GLN A 380 -0.52 -5.53 -0.91
CA GLN A 380 -0.35 -5.69 -2.36
C GLN A 380 -0.45 -7.17 -2.74
N GLY A 381 -0.84 -7.46 -3.96
CA GLY A 381 -0.87 -8.81 -4.54
C GLY A 381 -1.93 -8.96 -5.63
N GLU A 382 -2.95 -8.11 -5.65
CA GLU A 382 -4.10 -8.21 -6.55
C GLU A 382 -3.71 -8.19 -8.03
N ASN A 383 -2.77 -7.32 -8.41
CA ASN A 383 -2.29 -7.28 -9.80
C ASN A 383 -1.33 -8.43 -10.15
N ASN A 384 -0.87 -9.19 -9.17
CA ASN A 384 -0.10 -10.43 -9.37
C ASN A 384 -0.99 -11.66 -9.58
N ASN A 385 -2.30 -11.51 -9.43
CA ASN A 385 -3.30 -12.48 -9.89
C ASN A 385 -3.22 -12.67 -11.44
N PHE A 386 -4.16 -13.31 -12.08
CA PHE A 386 -4.21 -13.50 -13.54
C PHE A 386 -2.93 -14.11 -14.12
N MET A 387 -2.49 -15.24 -13.56
CA MET A 387 -1.31 -16.00 -13.98
C MET A 387 0.05 -15.27 -13.81
N ARG A 388 0.09 -14.18 -13.07
CA ARG A 388 1.33 -13.47 -12.70
C ARG A 388 1.88 -13.89 -11.34
N TRP A 389 1.20 -14.79 -10.64
CA TRP A 389 1.61 -15.32 -9.33
C TRP A 389 2.96 -16.06 -9.40
N THR A 390 3.35 -16.64 -10.55
CA THR A 390 4.67 -17.25 -10.75
C THR A 390 5.82 -16.26 -10.55
N ARG A 391 5.63 -15.00 -10.98
CA ARG A 391 6.58 -13.91 -10.68
C ARG A 391 6.52 -13.52 -9.20
N TYR A 392 5.31 -13.49 -8.65
CA TYR A 392 5.10 -13.08 -7.27
C TYR A 392 5.75 -14.03 -6.26
N GLU A 393 5.70 -15.34 -6.53
CA GLU A 393 6.34 -16.36 -5.70
C GLU A 393 7.85 -16.12 -5.54
N SER A 394 8.51 -15.65 -6.59
CA SER A 394 9.95 -15.31 -6.53
C SER A 394 10.22 -13.91 -5.98
N THR A 395 9.33 -12.94 -6.21
CA THR A 395 9.57 -11.53 -5.86
C THR A 395 9.06 -11.16 -4.47
N PHE A 396 7.95 -11.72 -3.99
CA PHE A 396 7.39 -11.33 -2.70
C PHE A 396 8.34 -11.58 -1.52
N PRO A 397 9.08 -12.71 -1.42
CA PRO A 397 10.04 -12.91 -0.34
C PRO A 397 11.14 -11.83 -0.28
N LYS A 398 11.40 -11.15 -1.40
CA LYS A 398 12.38 -10.08 -1.51
C LYS A 398 11.86 -8.71 -1.04
N VAL A 399 10.54 -8.55 -0.90
CA VAL A 399 9.96 -7.28 -0.47
C VAL A 399 10.37 -6.94 0.98
N PRO A 400 10.12 -7.76 2.03
CA PRO A 400 10.55 -7.44 3.39
C PRO A 400 12.07 -7.29 3.52
N VAL A 401 12.85 -8.09 2.81
CA VAL A 401 14.31 -7.99 2.76
C VAL A 401 14.75 -6.61 2.22
N SER A 402 14.11 -6.15 1.14
CA SER A 402 14.40 -4.85 0.55
C SER A 402 14.16 -3.69 1.53
N PHE A 403 13.04 -3.71 2.27
CA PHE A 403 12.78 -2.69 3.29
C PHE A 403 13.83 -2.73 4.40
N ARG A 404 14.18 -3.89 4.93
CA ARG A 404 15.20 -4.03 5.97
C ARG A 404 16.57 -3.51 5.52
N LYS A 405 17.00 -3.87 4.33
CA LYS A 405 18.26 -3.37 3.75
C LYS A 405 18.24 -1.85 3.54
N ALA A 406 17.16 -1.29 3.00
CA ALA A 406 17.09 0.14 2.73
C ALA A 406 17.19 0.97 4.01
N PHE A 407 16.62 0.52 5.11
CA PHE A 407 16.66 1.20 6.41
C PHE A 407 17.78 0.71 7.33
N ASN A 408 18.64 -0.19 6.85
CA ASN A 408 19.73 -0.79 7.62
C ASN A 408 19.26 -1.33 8.99
N ASP A 409 18.11 -2.02 8.99
CA ASP A 409 17.47 -2.57 10.18
C ASP A 409 16.90 -3.97 9.88
N ASP A 410 17.68 -5.02 10.13
CA ASP A 410 17.29 -6.41 9.89
C ASP A 410 16.09 -6.84 10.74
N SER A 411 15.85 -6.13 11.84
CA SER A 411 14.72 -6.36 12.73
C SER A 411 13.47 -5.55 12.39
N LEU A 412 13.48 -4.75 11.32
CA LEU A 412 12.36 -3.89 10.95
C LEU A 412 11.07 -4.72 10.76
N PRO A 413 10.04 -4.47 11.57
CA PRO A 413 8.79 -5.21 11.50
C PRO A 413 8.07 -5.01 10.16
N PHE A 414 7.58 -6.12 9.60
CA PHE A 414 6.88 -6.13 8.31
C PHE A 414 5.54 -6.87 8.42
N GLY A 415 4.44 -6.14 8.44
CA GLY A 415 3.08 -6.69 8.43
C GLY A 415 2.52 -6.75 7.02
N CYS A 416 2.23 -7.94 6.51
CA CYS A 416 1.61 -8.14 5.21
C CYS A 416 0.12 -8.39 5.34
N ILE A 417 -0.71 -7.44 4.92
CA ILE A 417 -2.16 -7.65 4.80
C ILE A 417 -2.41 -8.55 3.60
N SER A 418 -3.07 -9.69 3.82
CA SER A 418 -3.44 -10.61 2.75
C SER A 418 -4.53 -10.03 1.85
N GLN A 419 -4.68 -10.59 0.63
CA GLN A 419 -5.76 -10.16 -0.25
C GLN A 419 -7.13 -10.41 0.37
N PRO A 420 -8.07 -9.43 0.26
CA PRO A 420 -9.45 -9.62 0.66
C PRO A 420 -10.12 -10.67 -0.23
N GLY A 421 -11.32 -11.10 0.12
CA GLY A 421 -12.15 -11.86 -0.81
C GLY A 421 -12.59 -11.01 -2.00
N TRP A 422 -12.67 -11.60 -3.19
CA TRP A 422 -13.08 -10.91 -4.40
C TRP A 422 -13.88 -11.80 -5.36
N GLY A 423 -14.90 -11.20 -6.00
CA GLY A 423 -15.72 -11.87 -7.01
C GLY A 423 -16.95 -12.57 -6.42
N THR A 424 -17.22 -13.79 -6.84
CA THR A 424 -18.35 -14.58 -6.33
C THR A 424 -18.00 -15.19 -4.99
N PHE A 425 -18.91 -15.07 -4.01
CA PHE A 425 -18.75 -15.68 -2.70
C PHE A 425 -19.00 -17.19 -2.79
N GLY A 426 -18.02 -17.95 -2.35
CA GLY A 426 -18.14 -19.40 -2.29
C GLY A 426 -16.95 -20.11 -2.88
N ILE A 427 -16.95 -21.43 -2.73
CA ILE A 427 -16.08 -22.34 -3.46
C ILE A 427 -17.00 -23.02 -4.48
N ASP A 428 -16.76 -22.81 -5.75
CA ASP A 428 -17.25 -23.68 -6.78
C ASP A 428 -16.33 -24.92 -6.82
N PRO A 429 -16.85 -26.13 -6.51
CA PRO A 429 -16.04 -27.35 -6.52
C PRO A 429 -15.38 -27.61 -7.88
N GLU A 430 -16.03 -27.25 -8.97
CA GLU A 430 -15.47 -27.39 -10.32
C GLU A 430 -14.36 -26.39 -10.58
N MET A 431 -14.46 -25.19 -10.01
CA MET A 431 -13.43 -24.15 -10.08
C MET A 431 -12.27 -24.38 -9.13
N ALA A 432 -12.41 -25.24 -8.12
CA ALA A 432 -11.31 -25.60 -7.21
C ALA A 432 -10.13 -26.30 -7.90
N THR A 433 -10.35 -26.81 -9.09
CA THR A 433 -9.31 -27.39 -9.96
C THR A 433 -8.56 -26.34 -10.75
N VAL A 434 -9.13 -25.14 -10.94
CA VAL A 434 -8.49 -24.01 -11.59
C VAL A 434 -7.74 -23.20 -10.51
N ALA A 435 -6.55 -22.74 -10.86
CA ALA A 435 -5.73 -21.93 -9.95
C ALA A 435 -6.47 -20.63 -9.57
N GLU A 436 -7.06 -20.62 -8.38
CA GLU A 436 -7.70 -19.46 -7.76
C GLU A 436 -6.63 -18.44 -7.35
N GLY A 437 -6.36 -17.47 -8.22
CA GLY A 437 -5.20 -16.58 -8.11
C GLY A 437 -5.08 -15.87 -6.76
N TYR A 438 -6.19 -15.44 -6.14
CA TYR A 438 -6.16 -14.81 -4.81
C TYR A 438 -5.79 -15.80 -3.71
N ALA A 439 -6.24 -17.04 -3.79
CA ALA A 439 -5.84 -18.10 -2.85
C ALA A 439 -4.34 -18.39 -2.96
N ILE A 440 -3.81 -18.45 -4.19
CA ILE A 440 -2.39 -18.65 -4.45
C ILE A 440 -1.56 -17.49 -3.88
N ILE A 441 -1.94 -16.25 -4.11
CA ILE A 441 -1.24 -15.08 -3.56
C ILE A 441 -1.22 -15.11 -2.03
N ARG A 442 -2.37 -15.41 -1.38
CA ARG A 442 -2.43 -15.54 0.08
C ARG A 442 -1.51 -16.64 0.61
N ASP A 443 -1.47 -17.79 -0.07
CA ASP A 443 -0.58 -18.88 0.33
C ASP A 443 0.91 -18.56 0.12
N ILE A 444 1.26 -17.87 -0.97
CA ILE A 444 2.63 -17.37 -1.19
C ILE A 444 3.04 -16.45 -0.04
N GLN A 445 2.19 -15.49 0.33
CA GLN A 445 2.47 -14.56 1.44
C GLN A 445 2.63 -15.30 2.76
N ARG A 446 1.73 -16.23 3.07
CA ARG A 446 1.79 -17.04 4.28
C ARG A 446 3.08 -17.86 4.36
N ARG A 447 3.44 -18.58 3.29
CA ARG A 447 4.64 -19.41 3.25
C ARG A 447 5.93 -18.59 3.36
N ALA A 448 6.00 -17.45 2.66
CA ALA A 448 7.17 -16.58 2.68
C ALA A 448 7.45 -15.98 4.07
N LEU A 449 6.40 -15.68 4.84
CA LEU A 449 6.52 -15.04 6.16
C LEU A 449 6.47 -16.03 7.32
N LYS A 450 6.19 -17.32 7.07
CA LYS A 450 6.01 -18.34 8.15
C LYS A 450 7.18 -18.43 9.12
N HIS A 451 8.39 -18.21 8.64
CA HIS A 451 9.64 -18.32 9.43
C HIS A 451 10.33 -16.96 9.59
N ASP A 452 9.68 -15.87 9.19
CA ASP A 452 10.21 -14.52 9.38
C ASP A 452 9.96 -14.06 10.83
N LEU A 453 11.05 -13.86 11.58
CA LEU A 453 10.97 -13.48 13.01
C LEU A 453 10.33 -12.09 13.21
N HIS A 454 10.41 -11.22 12.24
CA HIS A 454 9.95 -9.83 12.27
C HIS A 454 8.83 -9.54 11.26
N GLY A 455 8.41 -10.55 10.51
CA GLY A 455 7.31 -10.48 9.53
C GLY A 455 6.14 -11.37 9.92
N ASP A 456 4.93 -11.00 9.46
CA ASP A 456 3.75 -11.83 9.61
C ASP A 456 2.71 -11.51 8.54
N MET A 457 1.83 -12.48 8.25
CA MET A 457 0.69 -12.28 7.37
C MET A 457 -0.59 -12.03 8.19
N ILE A 458 -1.31 -10.98 7.85
CA ILE A 458 -2.56 -10.58 8.48
C ILE A 458 -3.71 -11.06 7.60
N ALA A 459 -4.44 -12.09 8.03
CA ALA A 459 -5.53 -12.68 7.27
C ALA A 459 -6.76 -11.76 7.24
N THR A 460 -7.24 -11.40 6.04
CA THR A 460 -8.35 -10.45 5.84
C THR A 460 -9.38 -10.90 4.81
N TYR A 461 -9.28 -12.11 4.28
CA TYR A 461 -10.15 -12.58 3.20
C TYR A 461 -11.68 -12.51 3.47
N PRO A 462 -12.19 -12.54 4.71
CA PRO A 462 -13.61 -12.34 4.93
C PRO A 462 -14.11 -10.94 4.60
N SER A 463 -13.21 -9.93 4.65
CA SER A 463 -13.52 -8.52 4.33
C SER A 463 -13.59 -8.27 2.81
N GLY A 464 -14.19 -9.21 2.06
CA GLY A 464 -14.32 -9.16 0.61
C GLY A 464 -15.69 -8.72 0.11
N ASN A 465 -15.80 -8.46 -1.20
CA ASN A 465 -17.06 -8.32 -1.92
C ASN A 465 -16.86 -8.59 -3.43
N SER A 466 -17.90 -8.35 -4.25
CA SER A 466 -17.82 -8.51 -5.70
C SER A 466 -16.88 -7.51 -6.38
N TYR A 467 -16.49 -6.44 -5.71
CA TYR A 467 -15.52 -5.44 -6.19
C TYR A 467 -14.12 -5.76 -5.72
N ILE A 468 -13.13 -5.44 -6.57
CA ILE A 468 -11.70 -5.59 -6.23
C ILE A 468 -11.26 -4.66 -5.08
N HIS A 469 -12.03 -3.62 -4.78
CA HIS A 469 -11.82 -2.67 -3.69
C HIS A 469 -12.98 -2.74 -2.71
N PRO A 470 -13.00 -3.71 -1.79
CA PRO A 470 -14.04 -3.78 -0.76
C PRO A 470 -14.04 -2.48 0.07
N ALA A 471 -15.22 -1.91 0.25
CA ALA A 471 -15.37 -0.66 1.02
C ALA A 471 -15.13 -0.85 2.52
N GLU A 472 -15.29 -2.09 3.02
CA GLU A 472 -15.08 -2.42 4.43
C GLU A 472 -13.58 -2.51 4.76
N LYS A 473 -13.03 -1.45 5.32
CA LYS A 473 -11.60 -1.34 5.69
C LYS A 473 -11.35 -1.41 7.20
N LEU A 474 -12.40 -1.27 8.00
CA LEU A 474 -12.27 -1.26 9.46
C LEU A 474 -11.68 -2.57 10.03
N PRO A 475 -12.20 -3.78 9.70
CA PRO A 475 -11.62 -5.02 10.19
C PRO A 475 -10.17 -5.24 9.70
N VAL A 476 -9.85 -4.77 8.49
CA VAL A 476 -8.49 -4.86 7.94
C VAL A 476 -7.51 -4.05 8.79
N ALA A 477 -7.85 -2.82 9.11
CA ALA A 477 -7.02 -1.95 9.94
C ALA A 477 -6.96 -2.44 11.41
N GLU A 478 -8.07 -2.98 11.92
CA GLU A 478 -8.14 -3.55 13.26
C GLU A 478 -7.19 -4.75 13.40
N TYR A 479 -7.24 -5.73 12.49
CA TYR A 479 -6.32 -6.88 12.50
C TYR A 479 -4.87 -6.46 12.32
N ALA A 480 -4.59 -5.48 11.46
CA ALA A 480 -3.24 -4.92 11.32
C ALA A 480 -2.76 -4.27 12.62
N SER A 481 -3.65 -3.57 13.33
CA SER A 481 -3.31 -2.94 14.61
C SER A 481 -3.07 -3.98 15.71
N LEU A 482 -3.87 -5.03 15.78
CA LEU A 482 -3.66 -6.14 16.72
C LEU A 482 -2.31 -6.83 16.46
N TRP A 483 -1.95 -7.03 15.19
CA TRP A 483 -0.62 -7.53 14.83
C TRP A 483 0.50 -6.63 15.37
N ALA A 484 0.43 -5.32 15.10
CA ALA A 484 1.43 -4.37 15.57
C ALA A 484 1.51 -4.35 17.10
N LEU A 485 0.37 -4.29 17.79
CA LEU A 485 0.32 -4.29 19.25
C LEU A 485 0.98 -5.54 19.85
N ALA A 486 0.72 -6.71 19.30
CA ALA A 486 1.30 -7.97 19.80
C ALA A 486 2.78 -8.13 19.44
N LYS A 487 3.10 -7.99 18.14
CA LYS A 487 4.44 -8.35 17.62
C LYS A 487 5.46 -7.24 17.82
N VAL A 488 5.05 -5.98 17.65
CA VAL A 488 5.97 -4.83 17.71
C VAL A 488 5.97 -4.21 19.11
N TYR A 489 4.79 -3.96 19.67
CA TYR A 489 4.66 -3.31 20.98
C TYR A 489 4.58 -4.29 22.17
N LYS A 490 4.69 -5.60 21.92
CA LYS A 490 4.73 -6.68 22.92
C LYS A 490 3.53 -6.66 23.89
N LYS A 491 2.38 -6.19 23.42
CA LYS A 491 1.15 -6.21 24.20
C LYS A 491 0.54 -7.61 24.21
N LYS A 492 -0.10 -7.99 25.31
CA LYS A 492 -0.77 -9.29 25.48
C LYS A 492 -2.14 -9.27 24.78
N VAL A 493 -2.14 -9.27 23.46
CA VAL A 493 -3.36 -9.32 22.61
C VAL A 493 -3.21 -10.45 21.59
N VAL A 494 -4.31 -11.08 21.24
CA VAL A 494 -4.35 -12.05 20.13
C VAL A 494 -4.34 -11.27 18.81
N HIS A 495 -3.51 -11.67 17.88
CA HIS A 495 -3.26 -10.91 16.65
C HIS A 495 -3.40 -11.72 15.37
N ARG A 496 -3.59 -13.05 15.47
CA ARG A 496 -3.77 -13.93 14.30
C ARG A 496 -4.75 -15.05 14.61
N GLY A 497 -5.33 -15.60 13.57
CA GLY A 497 -6.05 -16.86 13.65
C GLY A 497 -5.09 -18.03 13.90
N ASN A 498 -5.66 -19.19 14.13
CA ASN A 498 -4.89 -20.40 14.43
C ASN A 498 -4.18 -20.89 13.17
N GLU A 499 -2.95 -21.35 13.32
CA GLU A 499 -2.14 -21.86 12.23
C GLU A 499 -2.25 -23.38 12.12
N PHE A 500 -2.42 -23.87 10.88
CA PHE A 500 -2.27 -25.28 10.56
C PHE A 500 -0.83 -25.75 10.84
N THR A 501 -0.69 -26.84 11.59
CA THR A 501 0.61 -27.37 12.03
C THR A 501 0.94 -28.74 11.44
N GLU A 502 -0.02 -29.67 11.43
CA GLU A 502 0.21 -31.07 11.06
C GLU A 502 -1.02 -31.69 10.40
N MET A 503 -0.79 -32.60 9.48
CA MET A 503 -1.82 -33.46 8.88
C MET A 503 -1.45 -34.92 9.09
N LYS A 504 -2.39 -35.72 9.60
CA LYS A 504 -2.29 -37.20 9.63
C LYS A 504 -3.30 -37.81 8.68
N LYS A 505 -2.94 -38.94 8.11
CA LYS A 505 -3.82 -39.76 7.29
C LYS A 505 -4.13 -41.07 8.02
N GLN A 506 -5.40 -41.39 8.16
CA GLN A 506 -5.85 -42.63 8.79
C GLN A 506 -7.25 -43.01 8.26
N ASP A 507 -7.46 -44.30 7.98
CA ASP A 507 -8.75 -44.89 7.59
C ASP A 507 -9.49 -44.13 6.46
N GLY A 508 -8.75 -43.78 5.39
CA GLY A 508 -9.32 -43.06 4.25
C GLY A 508 -9.73 -41.61 4.56
N LYS A 509 -9.20 -41.01 5.63
CA LYS A 509 -9.50 -39.64 6.07
C LYS A 509 -8.24 -38.86 6.36
N LEU A 510 -8.38 -37.52 6.38
CA LEU A 510 -7.34 -36.59 6.83
C LEU A 510 -7.71 -35.96 8.16
N PHE A 511 -6.74 -35.83 9.04
CA PHE A 511 -6.86 -35.20 10.35
C PHE A 511 -5.91 -34.02 10.41
N LEU A 512 -6.48 -32.81 10.56
CA LEU A 512 -5.73 -31.56 10.55
C LEU A 512 -5.62 -31.00 11.96
N PHE A 513 -4.39 -30.72 12.38
CA PHE A 513 -4.07 -30.13 13.67
C PHE A 513 -3.66 -28.68 13.53
N PHE A 514 -3.91 -27.91 14.57
CA PHE A 514 -3.62 -26.48 14.64
C PHE A 514 -2.81 -26.18 15.90
N ASP A 515 -2.13 -25.03 15.92
CA ASP A 515 -1.35 -24.59 17.09
C ASP A 515 -2.22 -24.29 18.33
N GLN A 516 -3.48 -23.97 18.11
CA GLN A 516 -4.55 -23.89 19.12
C GLN A 516 -5.84 -24.40 18.47
N ASP A 517 -6.82 -24.80 19.29
CA ASP A 517 -8.10 -25.26 18.78
C ASP A 517 -8.87 -24.08 18.14
N PRO A 518 -9.10 -24.05 16.83
CA PRO A 518 -9.89 -23.02 16.22
C PRO A 518 -11.37 -23.15 16.58
N MET A 519 -12.04 -22.02 16.60
CA MET A 519 -13.48 -21.97 16.78
C MET A 519 -14.19 -22.02 15.42
N VAL A 520 -15.36 -22.64 15.39
CA VAL A 520 -16.22 -22.67 14.21
C VAL A 520 -17.30 -21.61 14.34
N TYR A 521 -17.43 -20.78 13.34
CA TYR A 521 -18.52 -19.82 13.27
C TYR A 521 -19.54 -20.23 12.20
N GLU A 522 -20.80 -19.90 12.43
CA GLU A 522 -21.88 -20.30 11.53
C GLU A 522 -21.70 -19.67 10.15
N ARG A 523 -21.41 -18.38 10.11
CA ARG A 523 -21.23 -17.60 8.88
C ARG A 523 -20.54 -16.28 9.17
N TRP A 524 -19.96 -15.72 8.15
CA TRP A 524 -19.64 -14.31 8.08
C TRP A 524 -20.91 -13.55 7.75
N LYS A 525 -21.41 -12.75 8.69
CA LYS A 525 -22.57 -11.90 8.43
C LYS A 525 -22.12 -10.62 7.79
N HIS A 526 -22.51 -10.41 6.54
CA HIS A 526 -22.46 -9.10 5.90
C HIS A 526 -23.60 -8.27 6.49
N ILE A 527 -23.29 -7.38 7.41
CA ILE A 527 -24.28 -6.47 7.97
C ILE A 527 -24.36 -5.27 7.04
N GLU A 528 -25.41 -5.27 6.24
CA GLU A 528 -25.84 -4.13 5.46
C GLU A 528 -26.65 -3.19 6.38
N ASN A 529 -25.98 -2.42 7.21
CA ASN A 529 -26.60 -1.27 7.82
C ASN A 529 -26.35 -0.06 6.92
N ASN A 530 -27.29 0.89 6.84
CA ASN A 530 -27.21 2.13 6.03
C ASN A 530 -25.93 2.95 6.18
N ALA A 531 -24.91 2.42 6.81
CA ALA A 531 -23.69 3.10 7.20
C ALA A 531 -22.40 2.27 7.13
N ALA A 532 -22.43 0.95 7.13
CA ALA A 532 -21.22 0.13 7.09
C ALA A 532 -21.51 -1.31 6.73
N TRP A 533 -20.74 -1.84 5.79
CA TRP A 533 -20.62 -3.27 5.56
C TRP A 533 -19.67 -3.81 6.63
N GLN A 534 -20.20 -4.42 7.68
CA GLN A 534 -19.38 -5.15 8.63
C GLN A 534 -19.49 -6.64 8.32
N VAL A 535 -18.33 -7.26 8.08
CA VAL A 535 -18.23 -8.72 8.00
C VAL A 535 -17.82 -9.21 9.38
N LEU A 536 -18.82 -9.56 10.18
CA LEU A 536 -18.57 -10.11 11.51
C LEU A 536 -18.82 -11.62 11.50
N PRO A 537 -17.93 -12.41 12.13
CA PRO A 537 -18.19 -13.81 12.38
C PRO A 537 -19.38 -13.93 13.34
N GLN A 538 -20.37 -14.73 12.96
CA GLN A 538 -21.52 -15.01 13.82
C GLN A 538 -21.28 -16.28 14.62
N PRO A 539 -21.61 -16.28 15.93
CA PRO A 539 -21.51 -17.48 16.73
C PRO A 539 -22.26 -18.64 16.06
N ARG A 540 -21.75 -19.84 16.22
CA ARG A 540 -22.40 -21.05 15.78
C ARG A 540 -23.64 -21.28 16.65
N GLU A 541 -24.81 -21.24 16.02
CA GLU A 541 -26.04 -21.71 16.62
C GLU A 541 -26.22 -23.19 16.26
N GLY A 542 -26.09 -24.07 17.25
CA GLY A 542 -26.19 -25.52 17.04
C GLY A 542 -24.96 -26.15 16.38
N LYS A 543 -25.17 -27.14 15.50
CA LYS A 543 -24.14 -27.92 14.81
C LYS A 543 -23.91 -27.42 13.36
N ALA A 544 -23.76 -26.13 13.15
CA ALA A 544 -23.46 -25.61 11.82
C ALA A 544 -22.21 -26.28 11.22
N PRO A 545 -22.20 -26.65 9.94
CA PRO A 545 -21.08 -27.37 9.33
C PRO A 545 -19.84 -26.50 9.24
N ILE A 546 -18.68 -27.11 9.39
CA ILE A 546 -17.39 -26.52 9.08
C ILE A 546 -17.31 -26.39 7.55
N LYS A 547 -16.91 -25.22 7.06
CA LYS A 547 -16.85 -24.88 5.63
C LYS A 547 -15.44 -24.48 5.21
N GLY A 548 -15.22 -24.51 3.89
CA GLY A 548 -13.99 -23.97 3.28
C GLY A 548 -12.91 -25.00 3.01
N PHE A 549 -13.16 -26.28 3.24
CA PHE A 549 -12.21 -27.34 2.94
C PHE A 549 -12.49 -28.04 1.61
N ILE A 550 -11.41 -28.34 0.89
CA ILE A 550 -11.35 -29.26 -0.23
C ILE A 550 -10.25 -30.28 -0.01
N ILE A 551 -10.43 -31.51 -0.52
CA ILE A 551 -9.45 -32.60 -0.45
C ILE A 551 -9.22 -33.21 -1.83
N ALA A 552 -8.05 -33.81 -2.01
CA ALA A 552 -7.68 -34.50 -3.22
C ALA A 552 -7.01 -35.84 -2.94
N GLY A 553 -7.20 -36.80 -3.84
CA GLY A 553 -6.45 -38.04 -3.91
C GLY A 553 -5.11 -37.90 -4.67
N ALA A 554 -4.47 -39.03 -4.95
CA ALA A 554 -3.23 -39.09 -5.73
C ALA A 554 -3.38 -38.56 -7.17
N ASP A 555 -4.60 -38.55 -7.70
CA ASP A 555 -4.97 -38.00 -9.01
C ASP A 555 -4.95 -36.46 -9.06
N ARG A 556 -4.77 -35.80 -7.90
CA ARG A 556 -4.75 -34.34 -7.70
C ARG A 556 -6.05 -33.62 -8.09
N ARG A 557 -7.16 -34.34 -8.19
CA ARG A 557 -8.49 -33.74 -8.40
C ARG A 557 -9.07 -33.30 -7.07
N TRP A 558 -9.55 -32.07 -7.01
CA TRP A 558 -10.07 -31.44 -5.80
C TRP A 558 -11.57 -31.60 -5.68
N TYR A 559 -12.05 -31.97 -4.50
CA TYR A 559 -13.46 -32.15 -4.17
C TYR A 559 -13.78 -31.51 -2.83
N PRO A 560 -15.03 -31.03 -2.63
CA PRO A 560 -15.48 -30.55 -1.33
C PRO A 560 -15.30 -31.63 -0.26
N ALA A 561 -14.82 -31.21 0.91
CA ALA A 561 -14.69 -32.11 2.06
C ALA A 561 -15.84 -31.93 3.05
N LYS A 562 -16.34 -33.05 3.58
CA LYS A 562 -17.10 -33.08 4.82
C LYS A 562 -16.08 -32.88 5.95
N ALA A 563 -16.32 -31.89 6.80
CA ALA A 563 -15.40 -31.54 7.89
C ALA A 563 -16.13 -31.64 9.23
N ARG A 564 -15.49 -32.22 10.24
CA ARG A 564 -16.02 -32.29 11.59
C ARG A 564 -14.92 -32.15 12.64
N GLU A 565 -15.28 -31.59 13.78
CA GLU A 565 -14.44 -31.59 14.97
C GLU A 565 -14.35 -32.99 15.55
N THR A 566 -13.16 -33.44 15.91
CA THR A 566 -12.92 -34.74 16.56
C THR A 566 -11.63 -34.72 17.37
N ARG A 567 -11.30 -35.86 17.92
CA ARG A 567 -10.02 -36.08 18.59
C ARG A 567 -9.34 -37.30 18.01
N LEU A 568 -8.06 -37.16 17.69
CA LEU A 568 -7.18 -38.24 17.32
C LEU A 568 -5.99 -38.24 18.34
N ASP A 569 -5.66 -39.38 18.91
CA ASP A 569 -4.65 -39.52 19.96
C ASP A 569 -4.86 -38.53 21.13
N LYS A 570 -6.11 -38.34 21.53
CA LYS A 570 -6.56 -37.40 22.59
C LYS A 570 -6.39 -35.91 22.23
N LYS A 571 -5.81 -35.56 21.07
CA LYS A 571 -5.65 -34.18 20.58
C LYS A 571 -6.83 -33.77 19.74
N TRP A 572 -7.30 -32.55 19.92
CA TRP A 572 -8.33 -31.95 19.07
C TRP A 572 -7.83 -31.81 17.64
N CYS A 573 -8.68 -32.08 16.66
CA CYS A 573 -8.36 -31.94 15.24
C CYS A 573 -9.64 -31.79 14.40
N ILE A 574 -9.47 -31.42 13.15
CA ILE A 574 -10.56 -31.45 12.15
C ILE A 574 -10.35 -32.68 11.27
N GLU A 575 -11.35 -33.58 11.27
CA GLU A 575 -11.43 -34.72 10.38
C GLU A 575 -12.04 -34.26 9.05
N LEU A 576 -11.41 -34.63 7.95
CA LEU A 576 -11.88 -34.39 6.57
C LEU A 576 -12.14 -35.72 5.85
N SER A 577 -13.27 -35.80 5.15
CA SER A 577 -13.63 -36.95 4.29
C SER A 577 -14.42 -36.49 3.07
N SER A 578 -14.50 -37.32 2.04
CA SER A 578 -15.38 -37.13 0.88
C SER A 578 -15.79 -38.47 0.30
N ASP A 579 -17.05 -38.59 -0.11
CA ASP A 579 -17.53 -39.82 -0.75
C ASP A 579 -16.84 -40.03 -2.12
N LEU A 580 -16.34 -38.94 -2.72
CA LEU A 580 -15.68 -38.92 -4.04
C LEU A 580 -14.17 -39.19 -3.96
N VAL A 581 -13.56 -39.15 -2.75
CA VAL A 581 -12.11 -39.35 -2.55
C VAL A 581 -11.89 -40.38 -1.45
N LYS A 582 -11.74 -41.63 -1.84
CA LYS A 582 -11.57 -42.74 -0.88
C LYS A 582 -10.23 -42.67 -0.13
N GLU A 583 -9.17 -42.24 -0.81
CA GLU A 583 -7.82 -42.14 -0.28
C GLU A 583 -7.28 -40.71 -0.43
N PRO A 584 -7.73 -39.77 0.42
CA PRO A 584 -7.26 -38.41 0.32
C PRO A 584 -5.80 -38.31 0.77
N VAL A 585 -5.01 -37.48 0.06
CA VAL A 585 -3.60 -37.25 0.33
C VAL A 585 -3.26 -35.78 0.57
N ALA A 586 -4.18 -34.87 0.23
CA ALA A 586 -3.99 -33.45 0.40
C ALA A 586 -5.29 -32.73 0.76
N ALA A 587 -5.14 -31.63 1.49
CA ALA A 587 -6.24 -30.73 1.85
C ALA A 587 -5.86 -29.27 1.63
N ARG A 588 -6.85 -28.46 1.29
CA ARG A 588 -6.73 -26.99 1.22
C ARG A 588 -7.89 -26.34 1.99
N TYR A 589 -7.60 -25.20 2.61
CA TYR A 589 -8.59 -24.39 3.33
C TYR A 589 -8.64 -22.98 2.81
N GLY A 590 -9.84 -22.43 2.66
CA GLY A 590 -10.04 -21.08 2.15
C GLY A 590 -9.49 -20.89 0.72
N TRP A 591 -9.53 -21.95 -0.09
CA TRP A 591 -8.92 -21.99 -1.41
C TRP A 591 -9.89 -21.54 -2.49
N ALA A 592 -10.23 -20.27 -2.47
CA ALA A 592 -11.06 -19.58 -3.45
C ALA A 592 -10.71 -18.09 -3.51
N ASN A 593 -11.13 -17.40 -4.55
CA ASN A 593 -10.95 -15.93 -4.60
C ASN A 593 -11.71 -15.25 -3.45
N TRP A 594 -12.92 -15.66 -3.15
CA TRP A 594 -13.68 -15.23 -1.97
C TRP A 594 -14.25 -16.44 -1.21
N PRO A 595 -13.46 -17.04 -0.30
CA PRO A 595 -13.79 -18.31 0.30
C PRO A 595 -14.87 -18.23 1.38
N THR A 596 -15.55 -19.36 1.59
CA THR A 596 -16.57 -19.57 2.64
C THR A 596 -15.98 -20.07 3.97
N GLY A 597 -14.68 -20.15 4.11
CA GLY A 597 -14.03 -20.66 5.33
C GLY A 597 -14.55 -19.98 6.59
N ASN A 598 -14.95 -20.75 7.60
CA ASN A 598 -15.58 -20.26 8.83
C ASN A 598 -14.81 -20.62 10.11
N LEU A 599 -13.53 -20.97 9.99
CA LEU A 599 -12.65 -21.16 11.14
C LEU A 599 -12.01 -19.82 11.55
N VAL A 600 -12.00 -19.58 12.85
CA VAL A 600 -11.42 -18.39 13.46
C VAL A 600 -10.68 -18.73 14.75
N GLY A 601 -9.76 -17.87 15.15
CA GLY A 601 -9.18 -17.88 16.49
C GLY A 601 -10.13 -17.28 17.53
N ARG A 602 -9.70 -17.26 18.79
CA ARG A 602 -10.52 -16.78 19.93
C ARG A 602 -11.03 -15.36 19.76
N GLU A 603 -10.24 -14.47 19.17
CA GLU A 603 -10.59 -13.06 18.93
C GLU A 603 -11.26 -12.84 17.58
N ARG A 604 -11.87 -13.89 17.01
CA ARG A 604 -12.60 -13.84 15.73
C ARG A 604 -11.71 -13.52 14.52
N ILE A 605 -10.40 -13.66 14.65
CA ILE A 605 -9.46 -13.46 13.56
C ILE A 605 -9.48 -14.72 12.67
N PRO A 606 -9.61 -14.60 11.35
CA PRO A 606 -9.74 -15.74 10.45
C PRO A 606 -8.52 -16.66 10.49
N VAL A 607 -8.76 -17.97 10.41
CA VAL A 607 -7.70 -18.93 10.09
C VAL A 607 -7.20 -18.63 8.67
N PRO A 608 -5.90 -18.47 8.46
CA PRO A 608 -5.36 -18.15 7.13
C PRO A 608 -5.70 -19.19 6.06
N THR A 609 -5.75 -18.78 4.79
CA THR A 609 -5.75 -19.71 3.66
C THR A 609 -4.48 -20.56 3.72
N PHE A 610 -4.62 -21.89 3.62
CA PHE A 610 -3.48 -22.79 3.62
C PHE A 610 -3.69 -24.02 2.73
N ARG A 611 -2.61 -24.71 2.41
CA ARG A 611 -2.58 -26.03 1.77
C ARG A 611 -1.63 -26.97 2.50
N THR A 612 -1.90 -28.27 2.42
CA THR A 612 -1.04 -29.32 2.95
C THR A 612 -0.13 -29.91 1.87
N ASP A 613 -0.41 -29.64 0.62
CA ASP A 613 0.36 -30.08 -0.55
C ASP A 613 1.45 -29.09 -0.95
N ASN A 614 2.42 -29.57 -1.74
CA ASN A 614 3.46 -28.78 -2.38
C ASN A 614 3.41 -28.90 -3.92
N TRP A 615 2.26 -29.27 -4.46
CA TRP A 615 2.10 -29.43 -5.89
C TRP A 615 2.24 -28.10 -6.63
N PRO A 616 2.81 -28.09 -7.83
CA PRO A 616 2.85 -26.87 -8.64
C PRO A 616 1.45 -26.40 -8.98
N PHE A 617 1.30 -25.09 -9.15
CA PHE A 617 0.04 -24.47 -9.58
C PHE A 617 -0.17 -24.55 -11.07
#